data_4a905b04b3c7d71542e2a42c5e198448
#
_entry.id   4a905b04b3c7d71542e2a42c5e198448
#
_cell.length_a   1.000
_cell.length_b   1.000
_cell.length_c   1.000
_cell.angle_alpha   90.00
_cell.angle_beta   90.00
_cell.angle_gamma   90.00
#
_symmetry.space_group_name_H-M   'P 1'
#
loop_
_entity.id
_entity.type
_entity.pdbx_description
1 polymer ?
#
loop_
_entity_poly.entity_id
_entity_poly.type
_entity_poly.pdbx_seq_one_letter_code
_entity_poly.pdbx_strand_id
1 'polypeptide(L)'
;MARADQRKKALGKKPVLWRKQHGVLIAAAVVVLAAAVLLGGCSTAGGKLFGYSELLMDTDIELQFYCRSSGESRRVKQALFNEMGRLEQLLSCSDPGSEVSAINRAAGKEPVPVSPETAAVIRKALECSSISSGAFDPTIAPLLERWGFREGRYRIPPPEELAQFRAVVDYRLLEAKDGAIYLPRAGMALDLGGIAKGYIVDRGLDLLAEAGISHALINAGGDVGILGPKADGSSWRVGLKHPRGGGIIAVIPRDKRGAIVTSGDYERFFEEDGVRYQHILDPRTGMPASALLSVTVVAPTAVEADALSTALFVLGPQRGLALVENLPEVEAVMITPQLELLISSGLRGLVERSGE
;
A
#
# COMPACT_ATOMS: atom_id res chain seq x y z
N MET A 1 13.78 -40.19 -54.41
CA MET A 1 14.54 -38.93 -54.46
C MET A 1 13.51 -37.82 -54.22
N ALA A 2 13.52 -36.94 -53.32
CA ALA A 2 14.40 -36.55 -52.27
C ALA A 2 13.52 -36.04 -51.09
N ARG A 3 13.87 -36.40 -49.84
CA ARG A 3 13.40 -35.72 -48.62
C ARG A 3 14.16 -34.42 -48.45
N ALA A 4 13.46 -33.27 -48.23
CA ALA A 4 13.97 -32.10 -47.52
C ALA A 4 12.73 -31.26 -47.15
N ASP A 5 12.55 -31.13 -45.93
CA ASP A 5 12.90 -30.10 -44.97
C ASP A 5 11.71 -29.21 -44.61
N GLN A 6 10.94 -29.62 -43.57
CA GLN A 6 10.05 -28.74 -42.86
C GLN A 6 10.50 -28.66 -41.39
N ARG A 7 11.60 -27.93 -41.16
CA ARG A 7 11.97 -27.37 -39.86
C ARG A 7 12.04 -25.86 -39.97
N LYS A 8 11.02 -25.17 -39.58
CA LYS A 8 10.96 -23.73 -39.17
C LYS A 8 9.55 -23.49 -38.64
N LYS A 9 9.33 -23.10 -37.47
CA LYS A 9 9.81 -22.25 -36.43
C LYS A 9 8.79 -22.30 -35.31
N ALA A 10 9.06 -23.03 -34.25
CA ALA A 10 8.46 -22.72 -32.97
C ALA A 10 9.27 -21.55 -32.41
N LEU A 11 8.79 -20.33 -32.60
CA LEU A 11 9.28 -19.17 -31.87
C LEU A 11 8.66 -19.20 -30.47
N GLY A 12 9.37 -19.81 -29.55
CA GLY A 12 9.07 -19.69 -28.13
C GLY A 12 9.08 -18.22 -27.71
N LYS A 13 7.94 -17.73 -27.25
CA LYS A 13 7.86 -16.47 -26.51
C LYS A 13 8.70 -16.62 -25.25
N LYS A 14 9.83 -15.94 -25.18
CA LYS A 14 10.67 -15.89 -23.97
C LYS A 14 9.89 -15.09 -22.92
N PRO A 15 9.82 -15.58 -21.67
CA PRO A 15 9.32 -14.73 -20.58
C PRO A 15 10.27 -13.53 -20.45
N VAL A 16 9.72 -12.35 -20.37
CA VAL A 16 10.46 -11.15 -20.03
C VAL A 16 10.96 -11.31 -18.60
N LEU A 17 12.21 -11.78 -18.49
CA LEU A 17 12.93 -11.80 -17.24
C LEU A 17 13.01 -10.34 -16.74
N TRP A 18 12.38 -10.09 -15.63
CA TRP A 18 12.52 -8.87 -14.82
C TRP A 18 14.00 -8.72 -14.46
N ARG A 19 14.71 -7.97 -15.30
CA ARG A 19 16.16 -7.80 -15.19
C ARG A 19 16.39 -6.73 -14.12
N LYS A 20 17.02 -7.17 -13.03
CA LYS A 20 17.63 -6.34 -12.00
C LYS A 20 18.50 -5.23 -12.64
N GLN A 21 17.92 -4.11 -13.00
CA GLN A 21 18.64 -2.92 -13.47
C GLN A 21 18.44 -1.71 -12.55
N HIS A 22 17.89 -1.89 -11.35
CA HIS A 22 17.64 -0.80 -10.41
C HIS A 22 18.71 -0.67 -9.33
N GLY A 23 19.76 -1.50 -9.35
CA GLY A 23 20.80 -1.48 -8.32
C GLY A 23 21.82 -0.33 -8.39
N VAL A 24 21.81 0.49 -9.44
CA VAL A 24 22.87 1.49 -9.65
C VAL A 24 22.40 2.95 -9.52
N LEU A 25 21.12 3.24 -9.67
CA LEU A 25 20.59 4.61 -9.54
C LEU A 25 20.09 4.96 -8.13
N ILE A 26 19.83 3.96 -7.28
CA ILE A 26 19.43 4.17 -5.88
C ILE A 26 20.65 4.53 -5.00
N ALA A 27 21.84 4.08 -5.36
CA ALA A 27 23.06 4.40 -4.62
C ALA A 27 23.44 5.90 -4.63
N ALA A 28 23.00 6.67 -5.61
CA ALA A 28 23.34 8.10 -5.72
C ALA A 28 22.46 9.00 -4.83
N ALA A 29 21.23 8.63 -4.53
CA ALA A 29 20.35 9.40 -3.64
C ALA A 29 20.67 9.20 -2.14
N VAL A 30 21.19 8.02 -1.79
CA VAL A 30 21.57 7.68 -0.40
C VAL A 30 22.87 8.40 0.03
N VAL A 31 23.79 8.68 -0.90
CA VAL A 31 25.10 9.29 -0.59
C VAL A 31 24.99 10.78 -0.26
N VAL A 32 24.01 11.50 -0.77
CA VAL A 32 23.86 12.94 -0.49
C VAL A 32 23.27 13.20 0.91
N LEU A 33 22.52 12.26 1.50
CA LEU A 33 22.01 12.37 2.87
C LEU A 33 23.06 12.01 3.94
N ALA A 34 24.07 11.20 3.61
CA ALA A 34 25.09 10.77 4.56
C ALA A 34 26.16 11.84 4.85
N ALA A 35 26.35 12.83 3.98
CA ALA A 35 27.39 13.85 4.12
C ALA A 35 27.04 15.00 5.07
N ALA A 36 25.77 15.17 5.47
CA ALA A 36 25.32 16.24 6.37
C ALA A 36 25.44 15.89 7.87
N VAL A 37 25.87 14.66 8.21
CA VAL A 37 25.88 14.15 9.60
C VAL A 37 27.20 14.41 10.35
N LEU A 38 28.25 14.95 9.71
CA LEU A 38 29.59 14.99 10.30
C LEU A 38 30.04 16.32 10.91
N LEU A 39 29.24 17.36 10.93
CA LEU A 39 29.61 18.65 11.56
C LEU A 39 28.45 19.27 12.35
N GLY A 40 28.36 18.98 13.63
CA GLY A 40 27.46 19.70 14.52
C GLY A 40 27.10 18.95 15.78
N GLY A 41 28.06 18.87 16.73
CA GLY A 41 27.78 18.43 18.10
C GLY A 41 27.01 19.49 18.89
N CYS A 42 25.74 19.71 18.55
CA CYS A 42 24.76 20.31 19.45
C CYS A 42 23.89 19.17 19.99
N SER A 43 23.99 18.87 21.28
CA SER A 43 23.09 18.03 22.03
C SER A 43 21.70 18.67 22.00
N THR A 44 20.92 18.40 20.99
CA THR A 44 19.49 18.77 20.96
C THR A 44 18.73 17.91 21.99
N ALA A 45 17.78 18.50 22.68
CA ALA A 45 16.93 17.82 23.67
C ALA A 45 16.20 16.58 23.11
N GLY A 46 16.22 16.39 21.78
CA GLY A 46 15.53 15.32 21.05
C GLY A 46 16.36 14.05 20.75
N GLY A 47 17.65 13.98 21.13
CA GLY A 47 18.49 12.80 20.83
C GLY A 47 19.12 12.82 19.44
N LYS A 48 19.64 11.65 18.99
CA LYS A 48 20.24 11.45 17.66
C LYS A 48 19.26 10.77 16.72
N LEU A 49 19.29 11.17 15.45
CA LEU A 49 18.55 10.49 14.39
C LEU A 49 19.22 9.15 14.07
N PHE A 50 18.41 8.09 14.04
CA PHE A 50 18.80 6.76 13.57
C PHE A 50 17.92 6.37 12.38
N GLY A 51 18.53 5.72 11.39
CA GLY A 51 17.84 5.21 10.21
C GLY A 51 18.14 3.72 10.01
N TYR A 52 17.13 2.97 9.62
CA TYR A 52 17.18 1.53 9.32
C TYR A 52 16.34 1.22 8.10
N SER A 53 16.69 0.14 7.39
CA SER A 53 15.89 -0.42 6.32
C SER A 53 15.85 -1.93 6.45
N GLU A 54 14.70 -2.54 6.14
CA GLU A 54 14.50 -3.98 6.12
C GLU A 54 13.44 -4.34 5.07
N LEU A 55 13.59 -5.50 4.41
CA LEU A 55 12.64 -5.98 3.42
C LEU A 55 11.51 -6.74 4.12
N LEU A 56 10.30 -6.20 4.12
CA LEU A 56 9.06 -6.81 4.63
C LEU A 56 7.90 -6.43 3.72
N MET A 57 6.84 -7.23 3.70
CA MET A 57 5.62 -6.95 2.90
C MET A 57 5.93 -6.72 1.40
N ASP A 58 6.91 -7.47 0.86
CA ASP A 58 7.40 -7.35 -0.52
C ASP A 58 7.93 -5.96 -0.89
N THR A 59 8.34 -5.14 0.10
CA THR A 59 8.87 -3.79 -0.12
C THR A 59 9.96 -3.43 0.88
N ASP A 60 10.73 -2.38 0.58
CA ASP A 60 11.68 -1.81 1.53
C ASP A 60 10.94 -0.98 2.58
N ILE A 61 11.12 -1.34 3.85
CA ILE A 61 10.62 -0.57 4.99
C ILE A 61 11.75 0.31 5.50
N GLU A 62 11.57 1.62 5.40
CA GLU A 62 12.49 2.60 5.95
C GLU A 62 11.96 3.11 7.29
N LEU A 63 12.80 3.08 8.31
CA LEU A 63 12.51 3.56 9.66
C LEU A 63 13.48 4.67 10.03
N GLN A 64 12.98 5.83 10.40
CA GLN A 64 13.76 6.94 10.94
C GLN A 64 13.17 7.39 12.28
N PHE A 65 13.99 7.52 13.32
CA PHE A 65 13.53 8.04 14.60
C PHE A 65 14.66 8.62 15.43
N TYR A 66 14.30 9.49 16.36
CA TYR A 66 15.24 10.10 17.30
C TYR A 66 15.20 9.37 18.62
N CYS A 67 16.38 8.98 19.15
CA CYS A 67 16.52 8.41 20.49
C CYS A 67 17.88 8.75 21.11
N ARG A 68 18.09 8.38 22.39
CA ARG A 68 19.22 8.83 23.19
C ARG A 68 20.52 8.09 22.88
N SER A 69 20.44 6.82 22.52
CA SER A 69 21.62 5.96 22.35
C SER A 69 21.46 4.91 21.26
N SER A 70 22.60 4.45 20.72
CA SER A 70 22.61 3.35 19.74
C SER A 70 22.17 2.00 20.33
N GLY A 71 22.31 1.80 21.64
CA GLY A 71 21.79 0.60 22.32
C GLY A 71 20.27 0.57 22.37
N GLU A 72 19.66 1.70 22.73
CA GLU A 72 18.21 1.89 22.68
C GLU A 72 17.65 1.73 21.27
N SER A 73 18.30 2.42 20.31
CA SER A 73 17.93 2.36 18.91
C SER A 73 17.87 0.93 18.35
N ARG A 74 18.88 0.10 18.63
CA ARG A 74 18.88 -1.31 18.19
C ARG A 74 17.76 -2.14 18.81
N ARG A 75 17.44 -1.92 20.11
CA ARG A 75 16.32 -2.64 20.78
C ARG A 75 14.99 -2.25 20.17
N VAL A 76 14.75 -0.96 19.98
CA VAL A 76 13.52 -0.44 19.37
C VAL A 76 13.36 -0.97 17.94
N LYS A 77 14.40 -0.87 17.12
CA LYS A 77 14.45 -1.43 15.77
C LYS A 77 14.06 -2.89 15.75
N GLN A 78 14.67 -3.71 16.60
CA GLN A 78 14.44 -5.15 16.62
C GLN A 78 13.00 -5.49 17.02
N ALA A 79 12.47 -4.82 18.05
CA ALA A 79 11.09 -5.04 18.51
C ALA A 79 10.08 -4.65 17.40
N LEU A 80 10.32 -3.52 16.74
CA LEU A 80 9.45 -3.03 15.67
C LEU A 80 9.42 -3.98 14.47
N PHE A 81 10.57 -4.35 13.91
CA PHE A 81 10.59 -5.23 12.74
C PHE A 81 10.12 -6.65 13.05
N ASN A 82 10.36 -7.17 14.26
CA ASN A 82 9.78 -8.45 14.69
C ASN A 82 8.26 -8.41 14.70
N GLU A 83 7.65 -7.33 15.23
CA GLU A 83 6.20 -7.20 15.28
C GLU A 83 5.60 -6.98 13.88
N MET A 84 6.24 -6.15 13.04
CA MET A 84 5.82 -5.97 11.65
C MET A 84 5.84 -7.30 10.88
N GLY A 85 6.91 -8.11 11.03
CA GLY A 85 7.00 -9.44 10.39
C GLY A 85 5.96 -10.43 10.94
N ARG A 86 5.65 -10.40 12.25
CA ARG A 86 4.58 -11.22 12.84
C ARG A 86 3.21 -10.86 12.23
N LEU A 87 2.92 -9.58 12.09
CA LEU A 87 1.66 -9.10 11.51
C LEU A 87 1.57 -9.39 10.01
N GLU A 88 2.67 -9.26 9.27
CA GLU A 88 2.73 -9.68 7.87
C GLU A 88 2.34 -11.14 7.70
N GLN A 89 2.94 -12.05 8.48
CA GLN A 89 2.60 -13.48 8.46
C GLN A 89 1.14 -13.73 8.80
N LEU A 90 0.57 -12.99 9.76
CA LEU A 90 -0.81 -13.13 10.20
C LEU A 90 -1.81 -12.72 9.11
N LEU A 91 -1.55 -11.61 8.41
CA LEU A 91 -2.46 -10.94 7.49
C LEU A 91 -2.23 -11.28 6.01
N SER A 92 -1.19 -12.05 5.69
CA SER A 92 -0.84 -12.41 4.32
C SER A 92 -1.91 -13.31 3.70
N CYS A 93 -2.36 -12.97 2.50
CA CYS A 93 -3.25 -13.85 1.71
C CYS A 93 -2.49 -14.91 0.91
N SER A 94 -1.15 -14.87 0.87
CA SER A 94 -0.30 -15.81 0.16
C SER A 94 0.44 -16.79 1.07
N ASP A 95 0.58 -16.49 2.37
CA ASP A 95 1.14 -17.45 3.34
C ASP A 95 0.07 -18.50 3.72
N PRO A 96 0.28 -19.78 3.43
CA PRO A 96 -0.68 -20.84 3.79
C PRO A 96 -0.94 -20.97 5.31
N GLY A 97 0.00 -20.50 6.14
CA GLY A 97 -0.09 -20.53 7.61
C GLY A 97 -0.87 -19.35 8.21
N SER A 98 -1.20 -18.33 7.41
CA SER A 98 -1.87 -17.13 7.88
C SER A 98 -3.35 -17.34 8.24
N GLU A 99 -3.90 -16.45 9.08
CA GLU A 99 -5.34 -16.45 9.38
C GLU A 99 -6.18 -16.10 8.14
N VAL A 100 -5.73 -15.17 7.31
CA VAL A 100 -6.42 -14.82 6.05
C VAL A 100 -6.51 -16.01 5.11
N SER A 101 -5.44 -16.77 4.96
CA SER A 101 -5.45 -18.01 4.17
C SER A 101 -6.38 -19.09 4.80
N ALA A 102 -6.46 -19.18 6.12
CA ALA A 102 -7.39 -20.08 6.81
C ALA A 102 -8.85 -19.70 6.52
N ILE A 103 -9.19 -18.40 6.62
CA ILE A 103 -10.51 -17.87 6.25
C ILE A 103 -10.86 -18.22 4.79
N ASN A 104 -9.93 -18.00 3.87
CA ASN A 104 -10.12 -18.25 2.45
C ASN A 104 -10.38 -19.75 2.15
N ARG A 105 -9.68 -20.67 2.84
CA ARG A 105 -9.90 -22.11 2.70
C ARG A 105 -11.24 -22.59 3.28
N ALA A 106 -11.77 -21.87 4.28
CA ALA A 106 -13.03 -22.19 4.95
C ALA A 106 -14.27 -21.57 4.27
N ALA A 107 -14.07 -20.78 3.20
CA ALA A 107 -15.16 -20.10 2.50
C ALA A 107 -16.26 -21.07 2.05
N GLY A 108 -17.52 -20.75 2.37
CA GLY A 108 -18.70 -21.60 2.11
C GLY A 108 -18.85 -22.80 3.05
N LYS A 109 -18.02 -22.92 4.09
CA LYS A 109 -18.04 -24.07 5.00
C LYS A 109 -18.37 -23.68 6.45
N GLU A 110 -17.46 -22.91 7.10
CA GLU A 110 -17.56 -22.59 8.52
C GLU A 110 -16.89 -21.27 8.85
N PRO A 111 -17.29 -20.60 9.97
CA PRO A 111 -16.57 -19.46 10.53
C PRO A 111 -15.19 -19.88 11.05
N VAL A 112 -14.20 -18.98 10.90
CA VAL A 112 -12.83 -19.18 11.35
C VAL A 112 -12.54 -18.24 12.51
N PRO A 113 -12.20 -18.73 13.71
CA PRO A 113 -11.69 -17.90 14.80
C PRO A 113 -10.40 -17.19 14.38
N VAL A 114 -10.30 -15.90 14.72
CA VAL A 114 -9.15 -15.07 14.35
C VAL A 114 -8.65 -14.25 15.55
N SER A 115 -7.41 -13.79 15.45
CA SER A 115 -6.82 -12.86 16.41
C SER A 115 -7.57 -11.52 16.46
N PRO A 116 -7.43 -10.76 17.57
CA PRO A 116 -7.95 -9.39 17.63
C PRO A 116 -7.43 -8.48 16.53
N GLU A 117 -6.19 -8.68 16.08
CA GLU A 117 -5.54 -7.91 15.03
C GLU A 117 -6.23 -8.13 13.67
N THR A 118 -6.40 -9.40 13.28
CA THR A 118 -7.10 -9.74 12.02
C THR A 118 -8.54 -9.25 12.04
N ALA A 119 -9.25 -9.41 13.17
CA ALA A 119 -10.60 -8.90 13.35
C ALA A 119 -10.66 -7.36 13.23
N ALA A 120 -9.66 -6.66 13.77
CA ALA A 120 -9.57 -5.20 13.69
C ALA A 120 -9.35 -4.72 12.25
N VAL A 121 -8.42 -5.33 11.50
CA VAL A 121 -8.16 -5.00 10.09
C VAL A 121 -9.40 -5.24 9.24
N ILE A 122 -10.06 -6.40 9.39
CA ILE A 122 -11.27 -6.73 8.63
C ILE A 122 -12.41 -5.77 8.95
N ARG A 123 -12.58 -5.35 10.20
CA ARG A 123 -13.59 -4.35 10.58
C ARG A 123 -13.31 -3.01 9.91
N LYS A 124 -12.05 -2.54 9.90
CA LYS A 124 -11.65 -1.32 9.20
C LYS A 124 -11.84 -1.44 7.69
N ALA A 125 -11.59 -2.60 7.11
CA ALA A 125 -11.87 -2.88 5.71
C ALA A 125 -13.37 -2.75 5.38
N LEU A 126 -14.26 -3.30 6.23
CA LEU A 126 -15.71 -3.18 6.08
C LEU A 126 -16.21 -1.73 6.27
N GLU A 127 -15.64 -0.97 7.19
CA GLU A 127 -15.91 0.46 7.36
C GLU A 127 -15.57 1.21 6.06
N CYS A 128 -14.37 1.02 5.51
CA CYS A 128 -13.96 1.63 4.24
C CYS A 128 -14.85 1.17 3.06
N SER A 129 -15.20 -0.11 3.01
CA SER A 129 -16.10 -0.64 1.98
C SER A 129 -17.47 0.06 2.01
N SER A 130 -18.01 0.27 3.22
CA SER A 130 -19.30 0.92 3.42
C SER A 130 -19.27 2.38 2.97
N ILE A 131 -18.32 3.18 3.43
CA ILE A 131 -18.22 4.62 3.09
C ILE A 131 -17.89 4.85 1.62
N SER A 132 -17.13 3.95 0.99
CA SER A 132 -16.80 4.01 -0.44
C SER A 132 -17.86 3.39 -1.35
N SER A 133 -18.98 2.87 -0.77
CA SER A 133 -20.04 2.16 -1.51
C SER A 133 -19.50 0.98 -2.32
N GLY A 134 -18.55 0.23 -1.74
CA GLY A 134 -17.94 -0.95 -2.33
C GLY A 134 -16.87 -0.66 -3.40
N ALA A 135 -16.35 0.56 -3.47
CA ALA A 135 -15.18 0.84 -4.31
C ALA A 135 -13.91 0.21 -3.72
N PHE A 136 -13.80 0.12 -2.40
CA PHE A 136 -12.92 -0.79 -1.70
C PHE A 136 -13.70 -2.03 -1.29
N ASP A 137 -13.20 -3.21 -1.60
CA ASP A 137 -13.84 -4.47 -1.21
C ASP A 137 -12.76 -5.50 -0.83
N PRO A 138 -12.66 -5.90 0.45
CA PRO A 138 -11.67 -6.87 0.89
C PRO A 138 -11.90 -8.29 0.33
N THR A 139 -13.07 -8.55 -0.28
CA THR A 139 -13.36 -9.85 -0.91
C THR A 139 -12.89 -9.93 -2.38
N ILE A 140 -12.09 -8.98 -2.84
CA ILE A 140 -11.61 -8.82 -4.23
C ILE A 140 -10.68 -9.95 -4.72
N ALA A 141 -10.15 -10.77 -3.82
CA ALA A 141 -9.14 -11.79 -4.12
C ALA A 141 -9.45 -12.69 -5.33
N PRO A 142 -10.69 -13.17 -5.54
CA PRO A 142 -11.01 -14.00 -6.70
C PRO A 142 -10.75 -13.31 -8.04
N LEU A 143 -10.96 -11.99 -8.12
CA LEU A 143 -10.68 -11.22 -9.34
C LEU A 143 -9.18 -11.00 -9.52
N LEU A 144 -8.43 -10.64 -8.45
CA LEU A 144 -6.98 -10.48 -8.50
C LEU A 144 -6.28 -11.75 -8.98
N GLU A 145 -6.79 -12.90 -8.57
CA GLU A 145 -6.29 -14.22 -8.97
C GLU A 145 -6.51 -14.47 -10.47
N ARG A 146 -7.69 -14.12 -11.01
CA ARG A 146 -7.99 -14.26 -12.45
C ARG A 146 -7.14 -13.38 -13.34
N TRP A 147 -6.80 -12.17 -12.90
CA TRP A 147 -5.85 -11.29 -13.55
C TRP A 147 -4.39 -11.75 -13.41
N GLY A 148 -4.10 -12.69 -12.48
CA GLY A 148 -2.77 -13.22 -12.22
C GLY A 148 -1.89 -12.30 -11.37
N PHE A 149 -2.44 -11.28 -10.71
CA PHE A 149 -1.68 -10.35 -9.87
C PHE A 149 -1.12 -10.99 -8.60
N ARG A 150 -1.71 -12.09 -8.12
CA ARG A 150 -1.23 -12.80 -6.93
C ARG A 150 -0.05 -13.74 -7.23
N GLU A 151 -0.03 -14.36 -8.41
CA GLU A 151 0.96 -15.36 -8.78
C GLU A 151 2.01 -14.83 -9.77
N GLY A 152 1.89 -13.59 -10.23
CA GLY A 152 2.75 -13.02 -11.28
C GLY A 152 2.53 -13.67 -12.67
N ARG A 153 1.39 -14.34 -12.87
CA ARG A 153 1.00 -14.97 -14.13
C ARG A 153 -0.04 -14.14 -14.84
N TYR A 154 0.35 -12.96 -15.22
CA TYR A 154 -0.54 -11.93 -15.79
C TYR A 154 -1.26 -12.41 -17.05
N ARG A 155 -2.56 -12.09 -17.13
CA ARG A 155 -3.41 -12.31 -18.29
C ARG A 155 -4.59 -11.34 -18.28
N ILE A 156 -5.26 -11.19 -19.41
CA ILE A 156 -6.55 -10.50 -19.51
C ILE A 156 -7.65 -11.57 -19.44
N PRO A 157 -8.46 -11.62 -18.35
CA PRO A 157 -9.56 -12.57 -18.28
C PRO A 157 -10.68 -12.21 -19.26
N PRO A 158 -11.35 -13.21 -19.89
CA PRO A 158 -12.51 -12.96 -20.73
C PRO A 158 -13.69 -12.42 -19.91
N PRO A 159 -14.61 -11.64 -20.54
CA PRO A 159 -15.72 -10.99 -19.83
C PRO A 159 -16.63 -11.95 -19.06
N GLU A 160 -16.90 -13.13 -19.59
CA GLU A 160 -17.70 -14.17 -18.95
C GLU A 160 -17.04 -14.72 -17.69
N GLU A 161 -15.73 -14.85 -17.67
CA GLU A 161 -14.98 -15.25 -16.48
C GLU A 161 -15.04 -14.17 -15.41
N LEU A 162 -14.83 -12.90 -15.78
CA LEU A 162 -14.98 -11.78 -14.86
C LEU A 162 -16.39 -11.71 -14.26
N ALA A 163 -17.43 -11.92 -15.06
CA ALA A 163 -18.80 -11.94 -14.58
C ALA A 163 -19.05 -13.05 -13.55
N GLN A 164 -18.49 -14.23 -13.77
CA GLN A 164 -18.57 -15.36 -12.84
C GLN A 164 -17.91 -15.04 -11.50
N PHE A 165 -16.67 -14.50 -11.50
CA PHE A 165 -15.95 -14.23 -10.25
C PHE A 165 -16.44 -12.98 -9.53
N ARG A 166 -17.00 -12.00 -10.22
CA ARG A 166 -17.70 -10.87 -9.58
C ARG A 166 -18.87 -11.29 -8.71
N ALA A 167 -19.55 -12.38 -9.06
CA ALA A 167 -20.70 -12.87 -8.28
C ALA A 167 -20.32 -13.32 -6.84
N VAL A 168 -19.05 -13.53 -6.56
CA VAL A 168 -18.53 -13.90 -5.24
C VAL A 168 -17.69 -12.77 -4.59
N VAL A 169 -17.68 -11.57 -5.18
CA VAL A 169 -17.06 -10.36 -4.60
C VAL A 169 -18.17 -9.46 -4.08
N ASP A 170 -18.37 -9.46 -2.76
CA ASP A 170 -19.34 -8.63 -2.09
C ASP A 170 -19.03 -8.57 -0.58
N TYR A 171 -18.45 -7.45 -0.14
CA TYR A 171 -18.10 -7.22 1.27
C TYR A 171 -19.30 -7.34 2.22
N ARG A 172 -20.54 -7.08 1.75
CA ARG A 172 -21.76 -7.13 2.55
C ARG A 172 -22.10 -8.54 3.01
N LEU A 173 -21.54 -9.55 2.35
CA LEU A 173 -21.70 -10.95 2.71
C LEU A 173 -20.70 -11.42 3.76
N LEU A 174 -19.60 -10.68 3.94
CA LEU A 174 -18.58 -11.02 4.94
C LEU A 174 -19.16 -10.81 6.35
N GLU A 175 -19.16 -11.86 7.14
CA GLU A 175 -19.62 -11.83 8.53
C GLU A 175 -18.40 -11.79 9.47
N ALA A 176 -18.35 -10.76 10.33
CA ALA A 176 -17.33 -10.57 11.36
C ALA A 176 -18.02 -10.48 12.71
N LYS A 177 -18.06 -11.57 13.44
CA LYS A 177 -18.81 -11.68 14.70
C LYS A 177 -18.12 -12.59 15.71
N ASP A 178 -18.18 -12.21 16.99
CA ASP A 178 -17.72 -13.02 18.13
C ASP A 178 -16.28 -13.53 18.00
N GLY A 179 -15.38 -12.72 17.38
CA GLY A 179 -13.97 -13.10 17.16
C GLY A 179 -13.76 -14.12 16.03
N ALA A 180 -14.78 -14.34 15.20
CA ALA A 180 -14.68 -15.21 14.04
C ALA A 180 -15.07 -14.47 12.73
N ILE A 181 -14.52 -14.93 11.63
CA ILE A 181 -14.79 -14.42 10.28
C ILE A 181 -15.40 -15.53 9.43
N TYR A 182 -16.45 -15.20 8.71
CA TYR A 182 -17.13 -16.14 7.84
C TYR A 182 -17.38 -15.57 6.43
N LEU A 183 -17.00 -16.33 5.43
CA LEU A 183 -17.32 -16.10 4.02
C LEU A 183 -18.39 -17.12 3.62
N PRO A 184 -19.67 -16.72 3.48
CA PRO A 184 -20.79 -17.69 3.37
C PRO A 184 -20.88 -18.38 2.02
N ARG A 185 -20.19 -17.91 0.99
CA ARG A 185 -20.24 -18.53 -0.34
C ARG A 185 -18.90 -19.18 -0.69
N ALA A 186 -18.96 -20.39 -1.21
CA ALA A 186 -17.79 -21.02 -1.82
C ALA A 186 -17.24 -20.14 -2.97
N GLY A 187 -15.93 -20.00 -3.05
CA GLY A 187 -15.26 -19.15 -4.02
C GLY A 187 -15.06 -17.69 -3.60
N MET A 188 -15.66 -17.23 -2.49
CA MET A 188 -15.24 -15.97 -1.86
C MET A 188 -13.83 -16.11 -1.30
N ALA A 189 -13.08 -15.04 -1.34
CA ALA A 189 -11.76 -14.98 -0.70
C ALA A 189 -11.38 -13.53 -0.37
N LEU A 190 -10.66 -13.36 0.75
CA LEU A 190 -10.14 -12.08 1.21
C LEU A 190 -8.77 -11.78 0.58
N ASP A 191 -8.58 -10.50 0.27
CA ASP A 191 -7.28 -9.89 0.09
C ASP A 191 -7.22 -8.60 0.91
N LEU A 192 -6.27 -8.51 1.83
CA LEU A 192 -6.08 -7.36 2.70
C LEU A 192 -4.93 -6.45 2.23
N GLY A 193 -4.40 -6.67 1.02
CA GLY A 193 -3.23 -5.94 0.50
C GLY A 193 -3.41 -4.42 0.39
N GLY A 194 -4.65 -3.93 0.31
CA GLY A 194 -4.95 -2.50 0.27
C GLY A 194 -5.29 -1.89 1.65
N ILE A 195 -4.95 -2.57 2.76
CA ILE A 195 -5.21 -2.07 4.13
C ILE A 195 -4.20 -2.59 5.16
N ALA A 196 -3.63 -3.78 4.92
CA ALA A 196 -2.78 -4.44 5.91
C ALA A 196 -1.46 -3.70 6.14
N LYS A 197 -0.88 -3.10 5.10
CA LYS A 197 0.36 -2.30 5.25
C LYS A 197 0.13 -1.09 6.17
N GLY A 198 -0.96 -0.37 5.95
CA GLY A 198 -1.34 0.76 6.80
C GLY A 198 -1.52 0.35 8.26
N TYR A 199 -2.20 -0.78 8.52
CA TYR A 199 -2.34 -1.30 9.88
C TYR A 199 -1.00 -1.65 10.53
N ILE A 200 -0.09 -2.29 9.80
CA ILE A 200 1.25 -2.66 10.28
C ILE A 200 2.09 -1.41 10.56
N VAL A 201 1.98 -0.37 9.73
CA VAL A 201 2.63 0.92 9.96
C VAL A 201 2.10 1.59 11.23
N ASP A 202 0.78 1.61 11.44
CA ASP A 202 0.17 2.18 12.66
C ASP A 202 0.65 1.46 13.93
N ARG A 203 0.71 0.11 13.90
CA ARG A 203 1.26 -0.68 15.02
C ARG A 203 2.73 -0.38 15.26
N GLY A 204 3.51 -0.16 14.20
CA GLY A 204 4.89 0.28 14.32
C GLY A 204 5.01 1.65 14.99
N LEU A 205 4.16 2.61 14.64
CA LEU A 205 4.11 3.94 15.30
C LEU A 205 3.69 3.84 16.77
N ASP A 206 2.74 2.94 17.11
CA ASP A 206 2.34 2.69 18.49
C ASP A 206 3.50 2.14 19.32
N LEU A 207 4.23 1.14 18.80
CA LEU A 207 5.42 0.58 19.47
C LEU A 207 6.51 1.63 19.69
N LEU A 208 6.73 2.52 18.72
CA LEU A 208 7.65 3.63 18.89
C LEU A 208 7.20 4.56 20.01
N ALA A 209 5.92 4.91 20.07
CA ALA A 209 5.36 5.75 21.12
C ALA A 209 5.43 5.07 22.51
N GLU A 210 5.11 3.77 22.60
CA GLU A 210 5.25 2.95 23.81
C GLU A 210 6.70 2.87 24.30
N ALA A 211 7.69 2.90 23.38
CA ALA A 211 9.11 2.97 23.69
C ALA A 211 9.59 4.39 24.08
N GLY A 212 8.67 5.38 24.16
CA GLY A 212 9.01 6.76 24.52
C GLY A 212 9.61 7.59 23.36
N ILE A 213 9.52 7.09 22.12
CA ILE A 213 9.90 7.84 20.92
C ILE A 213 8.75 8.78 20.55
N SER A 214 9.06 10.04 20.27
CA SER A 214 8.06 11.07 19.89
C SER A 214 8.30 11.67 18.50
N HIS A 215 9.41 11.32 17.86
CA HIS A 215 9.84 11.86 16.58
C HIS A 215 10.28 10.72 15.67
N ALA A 216 9.40 10.26 14.78
CA ALA A 216 9.68 9.13 13.90
C ALA A 216 8.93 9.20 12.58
N LEU A 217 9.46 8.49 11.60
CA LEU A 217 8.85 8.20 10.31
C LEU A 217 9.07 6.73 9.96
N ILE A 218 8.03 6.06 9.53
CA ILE A 218 8.06 4.73 8.90
C ILE A 218 7.58 4.91 7.46
N ASN A 219 8.34 4.45 6.48
CA ASN A 219 7.94 4.40 5.07
C ASN A 219 7.92 2.94 4.62
N ALA A 220 6.76 2.43 4.29
CA ALA A 220 6.53 1.08 3.82
C ALA A 220 6.14 1.08 2.33
N GLY A 221 7.14 1.30 1.45
CA GLY A 221 6.91 1.30 0.00
C GLY A 221 5.97 2.41 -0.48
N GLY A 222 5.96 3.57 0.18
CA GLY A 222 5.06 4.69 -0.13
C GLY A 222 3.91 4.89 0.88
N ASP A 223 3.72 3.96 1.82
CA ASP A 223 2.82 4.13 2.96
C ASP A 223 3.63 4.74 4.10
N VAL A 224 3.52 6.05 4.27
CA VAL A 224 4.32 6.81 5.22
C VAL A 224 3.53 7.11 6.48
N GLY A 225 3.95 6.52 7.61
CA GLY A 225 3.47 6.85 8.94
C GLY A 225 4.41 7.82 9.65
N ILE A 226 3.87 8.80 10.36
CA ILE A 226 4.62 9.86 11.04
C ILE A 226 4.19 9.95 12.49
N LEU A 227 5.17 10.05 13.40
CA LEU A 227 4.98 10.26 14.83
C LEU A 227 5.64 11.59 15.23
N GLY A 228 4.85 12.66 15.22
CA GLY A 228 5.32 14.03 15.56
C GLY A 228 6.28 14.67 14.55
N PRO A 229 6.70 15.91 14.80
CA PRO A 229 7.67 16.61 13.97
C PRO A 229 9.08 15.99 14.08
N LYS A 230 10.05 16.48 13.32
CA LYS A 230 11.46 16.20 13.60
C LYS A 230 11.89 16.79 14.94
N ALA A 231 13.00 16.32 15.51
CA ALA A 231 13.47 16.78 16.83
C ALA A 231 13.83 18.28 16.89
N ASP A 232 14.08 18.92 15.75
CA ASP A 232 14.30 20.36 15.62
C ASP A 232 13.00 21.17 15.45
N GLY A 233 11.84 20.49 15.52
CA GLY A 233 10.52 21.10 15.32
C GLY A 233 10.09 21.24 13.85
N SER A 234 10.94 20.93 12.89
CA SER A 234 10.60 21.01 11.47
C SER A 234 9.71 19.84 11.03
N SER A 235 8.95 20.06 9.95
CA SER A 235 8.10 19.03 9.34
C SER A 235 8.92 17.95 8.63
N TRP A 236 8.43 16.73 8.63
CA TRP A 236 8.80 15.72 7.64
C TRP A 236 8.27 16.15 6.28
N ARG A 237 9.02 15.88 5.22
CA ARG A 237 8.67 16.25 3.85
C ARG A 237 8.48 14.99 3.02
N VAL A 238 7.23 14.64 2.73
CA VAL A 238 6.88 13.44 2.00
C VAL A 238 6.71 13.78 0.52
N GLY A 239 7.59 13.21 -0.32
CA GLY A 239 7.57 13.42 -1.76
C GLY A 239 6.54 12.53 -2.45
N LEU A 240 5.69 13.11 -3.28
CA LEU A 240 4.78 12.38 -4.18
C LEU A 240 5.52 12.04 -5.47
N LYS A 241 5.61 10.74 -5.77
CA LYS A 241 6.31 10.24 -6.96
C LYS A 241 5.61 10.69 -8.25
N HIS A 242 6.39 11.12 -9.23
CA HIS A 242 5.85 11.43 -10.56
C HIS A 242 5.44 10.13 -11.28
N PRO A 243 4.16 9.95 -11.66
CA PRO A 243 3.64 8.64 -12.11
C PRO A 243 4.16 8.18 -13.46
N ARG A 244 4.71 9.08 -14.27
CA ARG A 244 5.22 8.79 -15.63
C ARG A 244 6.66 9.25 -15.86
N GLY A 245 7.28 9.90 -14.88
CA GLY A 245 8.64 10.42 -14.95
C GLY A 245 9.53 9.95 -13.83
N GLY A 246 10.79 10.36 -13.87
CA GLY A 246 11.69 10.25 -12.72
C GLY A 246 11.49 11.41 -11.77
N GLY A 247 11.55 11.15 -10.44
CA GLY A 247 11.52 12.19 -9.43
C GLY A 247 10.16 12.39 -8.76
N ILE A 248 9.98 13.58 -8.19
CA ILE A 248 8.88 13.99 -7.34
C ILE A 248 8.06 15.05 -8.08
N ILE A 249 6.73 14.93 -8.09
CA ILE A 249 5.81 15.91 -8.68
C ILE A 249 5.34 16.94 -7.65
N ALA A 250 5.25 16.55 -6.39
CA ALA A 250 4.84 17.42 -5.28
C ALA A 250 5.41 16.93 -3.95
N VAL A 251 5.36 17.77 -2.92
CA VAL A 251 5.76 17.45 -1.54
C VAL A 251 4.65 17.84 -0.58
N ILE A 252 4.36 16.99 0.39
CA ILE A 252 3.45 17.29 1.50
C ILE A 252 4.28 17.37 2.78
N PRO A 253 4.37 18.53 3.45
CA PRO A 253 4.96 18.66 4.78
C PRO A 253 4.01 18.12 5.86
N ARG A 254 4.56 17.43 6.87
CA ARG A 254 3.78 16.91 8.01
C ARG A 254 4.60 16.98 9.30
N ASP A 255 3.99 17.52 10.35
CA ASP A 255 4.62 17.75 11.67
C ASP A 255 3.84 17.12 12.83
N LYS A 256 2.74 16.47 12.56
CA LYS A 256 1.88 15.80 13.56
C LYS A 256 1.69 14.33 13.23
N ARG A 257 1.28 13.54 14.23
CA ARG A 257 0.95 12.13 14.03
C ARG A 257 -0.10 11.99 12.93
N GLY A 258 0.09 10.96 12.09
CA GLY A 258 -0.79 10.58 11.00
C GLY A 258 -0.03 9.89 9.89
N ALA A 259 -0.67 9.75 8.73
CA ALA A 259 -0.11 9.05 7.61
C ALA A 259 -0.33 9.79 6.28
N ILE A 260 0.55 9.47 5.32
CA ILE A 260 0.45 9.87 3.92
C ILE A 260 0.70 8.60 3.10
N VAL A 261 -0.33 8.09 2.43
CA VAL A 261 -0.30 6.82 1.71
C VAL A 261 -0.67 7.04 0.24
N THR A 262 0.04 6.37 -0.66
CA THR A 262 -0.17 6.53 -2.10
C THR A 262 -0.47 5.19 -2.77
N SER A 263 -1.61 5.11 -3.46
CA SER A 263 -1.94 4.08 -4.44
C SER A 263 -1.66 4.58 -5.85
N GLY A 264 -0.99 3.76 -6.68
CA GLY A 264 -0.61 4.16 -8.04
C GLY A 264 -0.66 3.01 -9.05
N ASP A 265 -0.96 3.35 -10.32
CA ASP A 265 -1.03 2.40 -11.44
C ASP A 265 0.34 1.87 -11.88
N TYR A 266 1.41 2.40 -11.29
CA TYR A 266 2.81 2.07 -11.57
C TYR A 266 3.44 1.13 -10.53
N GLU A 267 2.69 0.72 -9.50
CA GLU A 267 3.20 -0.18 -8.46
C GLU A 267 3.27 -1.64 -8.95
N ARG A 268 2.13 -2.22 -9.27
CA ARG A 268 2.03 -3.58 -9.82
C ARG A 268 1.16 -3.55 -11.08
N PHE A 269 1.75 -3.80 -12.24
CA PHE A 269 1.06 -3.78 -13.54
C PHE A 269 1.76 -4.68 -14.55
N PHE A 270 1.06 -4.97 -15.62
CA PHE A 270 1.63 -5.50 -16.86
C PHE A 270 1.12 -4.68 -18.05
N GLU A 271 1.80 -4.82 -19.17
CA GLU A 271 1.39 -4.15 -20.42
C GLU A 271 1.16 -5.19 -21.51
N GLU A 272 0.03 -5.09 -22.19
CA GLU A 272 -0.32 -5.92 -23.35
C GLU A 272 -0.95 -5.01 -24.43
N ASP A 273 -0.45 -5.11 -25.66
CA ASP A 273 -0.87 -4.29 -26.82
C ASP A 273 -0.85 -2.77 -26.55
N GLY A 274 0.11 -2.30 -25.77
CA GLY A 274 0.27 -0.88 -25.43
C GLY A 274 -0.70 -0.37 -24.36
N VAL A 275 -1.52 -1.23 -23.79
CA VAL A 275 -2.44 -0.92 -22.69
C VAL A 275 -1.84 -1.42 -21.37
N ARG A 276 -1.87 -0.55 -20.34
CA ARG A 276 -1.45 -0.89 -18.99
C ARG A 276 -2.61 -1.43 -18.17
N TYR A 277 -2.41 -2.62 -17.60
CA TYR A 277 -3.34 -3.27 -16.69
C TYR A 277 -2.69 -3.33 -15.31
N GLN A 278 -3.25 -2.62 -14.35
CA GLN A 278 -2.72 -2.53 -12.99
C GLN A 278 -3.64 -3.26 -12.00
N HIS A 279 -3.12 -3.53 -10.80
CA HIS A 279 -3.72 -4.41 -9.80
C HIS A 279 -4.91 -3.81 -9.02
N ILE A 280 -5.18 -2.49 -9.11
CA ILE A 280 -6.31 -1.88 -8.41
C ILE A 280 -7.57 -2.07 -9.26
N LEU A 281 -8.32 -3.11 -8.94
CA LEU A 281 -9.51 -3.49 -9.69
C LEU A 281 -10.75 -2.77 -9.15
N ASP A 282 -11.66 -2.39 -10.05
CA ASP A 282 -13.02 -1.98 -9.65
C ASP A 282 -13.87 -3.23 -9.39
N PRO A 283 -14.31 -3.47 -8.14
CA PRO A 283 -15.10 -4.66 -7.79
C PRO A 283 -16.40 -4.79 -8.60
N ARG A 284 -16.95 -3.65 -9.05
CA ARG A 284 -18.22 -3.59 -9.80
C ARG A 284 -18.07 -4.08 -11.23
N THR A 285 -16.91 -3.93 -11.84
CA THR A 285 -16.64 -4.31 -13.22
C THR A 285 -15.70 -5.50 -13.33
N GLY A 286 -14.84 -5.72 -12.34
CA GLY A 286 -13.74 -6.67 -12.35
C GLY A 286 -12.54 -6.21 -13.19
N MET A 287 -12.58 -4.98 -13.73
CA MET A 287 -11.52 -4.39 -14.56
C MET A 287 -10.59 -3.49 -13.74
N PRO A 288 -9.34 -3.30 -14.17
CA PRO A 288 -8.48 -2.27 -13.60
C PRO A 288 -9.11 -0.88 -13.70
N ALA A 289 -9.07 -0.13 -12.60
CA ALA A 289 -9.50 1.28 -12.61
C ALA A 289 -8.51 2.12 -13.41
N SER A 290 -8.96 3.08 -14.23
CA SER A 290 -8.10 3.80 -15.19
C SER A 290 -8.28 5.32 -15.18
N ALA A 291 -9.13 5.83 -14.30
CA ALA A 291 -9.45 7.26 -14.28
C ALA A 291 -8.36 8.15 -13.63
N LEU A 292 -7.45 7.53 -12.87
CA LEU A 292 -6.36 8.20 -12.15
C LEU A 292 -5.04 7.46 -12.37
N LEU A 293 -3.92 8.15 -12.23
CA LEU A 293 -2.57 7.58 -12.22
C LEU A 293 -2.09 7.27 -10.81
N SER A 294 -2.42 8.15 -9.85
CA SER A 294 -2.17 7.92 -8.43
C SER A 294 -3.14 8.70 -7.57
N VAL A 295 -3.32 8.23 -6.35
CA VAL A 295 -4.05 8.87 -5.26
C VAL A 295 -3.21 8.82 -4.01
N THR A 296 -2.91 9.98 -3.45
CA THR A 296 -2.26 10.12 -2.15
C THR A 296 -3.30 10.59 -1.14
N VAL A 297 -3.45 9.86 -0.04
CA VAL A 297 -4.34 10.21 1.06
C VAL A 297 -3.52 10.62 2.28
N VAL A 298 -3.92 11.70 2.92
CA VAL A 298 -3.46 12.15 4.23
C VAL A 298 -4.55 11.89 5.24
N ALA A 299 -4.29 11.10 6.27
CA ALA A 299 -5.28 10.75 7.29
C ALA A 299 -4.65 10.65 8.69
N PRO A 300 -5.47 10.57 9.77
CA PRO A 300 -5.00 10.36 11.13
C PRO A 300 -4.26 9.04 11.34
N THR A 301 -4.63 7.98 10.59
CA THR A 301 -4.03 6.65 10.68
C THR A 301 -3.62 6.12 9.31
N ALA A 302 -2.58 5.28 9.29
CA ALA A 302 -2.10 4.67 8.04
C ALA A 302 -3.08 3.61 7.51
N VAL A 303 -3.77 2.88 8.39
CA VAL A 303 -4.79 1.90 7.99
C VAL A 303 -5.96 2.56 7.25
N GLU A 304 -6.36 3.74 7.67
CA GLU A 304 -7.42 4.52 7.00
C GLU A 304 -6.93 5.09 5.66
N ALA A 305 -5.72 5.68 5.65
CA ALA A 305 -5.13 6.23 4.44
C ALA A 305 -4.91 5.17 3.36
N ASP A 306 -4.45 3.96 3.72
CA ASP A 306 -4.19 2.83 2.81
C ASP A 306 -5.50 2.38 2.14
N ALA A 307 -6.53 2.06 2.94
CA ALA A 307 -7.82 1.65 2.39
C ALA A 307 -8.49 2.74 1.54
N LEU A 308 -8.44 4.00 2.00
CA LEU A 308 -9.03 5.11 1.26
C LEU A 308 -8.27 5.42 -0.03
N SER A 309 -6.94 5.32 -0.08
CA SER A 309 -6.19 5.57 -1.31
C SER A 309 -6.64 4.63 -2.43
N THR A 310 -6.87 3.35 -2.11
CA THR A 310 -7.42 2.35 -3.03
C THR A 310 -8.88 2.68 -3.40
N ALA A 311 -9.73 2.98 -2.42
CA ALA A 311 -11.13 3.33 -2.65
C ALA A 311 -11.30 4.54 -3.59
N LEU A 312 -10.55 5.60 -3.32
CA LEU A 312 -10.59 6.84 -4.10
C LEU A 312 -10.06 6.65 -5.52
N PHE A 313 -9.04 5.80 -5.67
CA PHE A 313 -8.52 5.43 -6.98
C PHE A 313 -9.61 4.76 -7.84
N VAL A 314 -10.38 3.84 -7.27
CA VAL A 314 -11.49 3.15 -7.94
C VAL A 314 -12.67 4.10 -8.19
N LEU A 315 -12.99 5.00 -7.26
CA LEU A 315 -14.08 5.98 -7.42
C LEU A 315 -13.81 6.98 -8.54
N GLY A 316 -12.54 7.25 -8.82
CA GLY A 316 -12.11 8.27 -9.79
C GLY A 316 -12.25 9.71 -9.26
N PRO A 317 -11.87 10.71 -10.09
CA PRO A 317 -11.63 12.07 -9.61
C PRO A 317 -12.85 12.75 -9.00
N GLN A 318 -14.02 12.70 -9.64
CA GLN A 318 -15.20 13.45 -9.18
C GLN A 318 -15.80 12.84 -7.91
N ARG A 319 -16.06 11.52 -7.91
CA ARG A 319 -16.67 10.84 -6.77
C ARG A 319 -15.68 10.70 -5.61
N GLY A 320 -14.40 10.47 -5.92
CA GLY A 320 -13.34 10.39 -4.93
C GLY A 320 -13.15 11.72 -4.19
N LEU A 321 -13.04 12.83 -4.93
CA LEU A 321 -12.91 14.16 -4.30
C LEU A 321 -14.15 14.50 -3.47
N ALA A 322 -15.37 14.24 -3.98
CA ALA A 322 -16.58 14.46 -3.23
C ALA A 322 -16.66 13.64 -1.94
N LEU A 323 -16.14 12.41 -1.93
CA LEU A 323 -16.06 11.60 -0.71
C LEU A 323 -15.10 12.24 0.31
N VAL A 324 -13.89 12.57 -0.09
CA VAL A 324 -12.86 13.15 0.80
C VAL A 324 -13.32 14.44 1.44
N GLU A 325 -13.95 15.34 0.69
CA GLU A 325 -14.44 16.62 1.23
C GLU A 325 -15.52 16.45 2.34
N ASN A 326 -16.08 15.26 2.49
CA ASN A 326 -17.04 14.93 3.54
C ASN A 326 -16.45 14.06 4.67
N LEU A 327 -15.17 13.68 4.60
CA LEU A 327 -14.51 12.89 5.65
C LEU A 327 -13.72 13.82 6.58
N PRO A 328 -13.91 13.69 7.91
CA PRO A 328 -13.17 14.53 8.86
C PRO A 328 -11.68 14.15 8.86
N GLU A 329 -10.81 15.14 8.87
CA GLU A 329 -9.34 15.00 8.97
C GLU A 329 -8.67 14.15 7.85
N VAL A 330 -9.41 13.86 6.78
CA VAL A 330 -8.92 13.14 5.61
C VAL A 330 -8.79 14.09 4.43
N GLU A 331 -7.63 14.07 3.79
CA GLU A 331 -7.33 14.89 2.62
C GLU A 331 -6.72 14.04 1.52
N ALA A 332 -6.79 14.51 0.27
CA ALA A 332 -6.18 13.77 -0.84
C ALA A 332 -5.58 14.66 -1.93
N VAL A 333 -4.58 14.10 -2.60
CA VAL A 333 -4.06 14.56 -3.89
C VAL A 333 -4.26 13.44 -4.90
N MET A 334 -4.96 13.73 -5.98
CA MET A 334 -5.20 12.79 -7.08
C MET A 334 -4.50 13.29 -8.34
N ILE A 335 -3.85 12.39 -9.08
CA ILE A 335 -3.17 12.72 -10.32
C ILE A 335 -3.92 12.08 -11.49
N THR A 336 -4.39 12.92 -12.41
CA THR A 336 -5.12 12.48 -13.61
C THR A 336 -4.17 11.96 -14.70
N PRO A 337 -4.67 11.27 -15.74
CA PRO A 337 -3.87 10.88 -16.91
C PRO A 337 -3.20 12.04 -17.64
N GLN A 338 -3.72 13.26 -17.48
CA GLN A 338 -3.16 14.50 -18.03
C GLN A 338 -2.12 15.14 -17.10
N LEU A 339 -1.77 14.48 -15.98
CA LEU A 339 -0.85 14.96 -14.95
C LEU A 339 -1.38 16.19 -14.19
N GLU A 340 -2.69 16.41 -14.19
CA GLU A 340 -3.31 17.44 -13.35
C GLU A 340 -3.39 16.94 -11.89
N LEU A 341 -3.05 17.82 -10.96
CA LEU A 341 -3.18 17.59 -9.53
C LEU A 341 -4.54 18.13 -9.05
N LEU A 342 -5.42 17.21 -8.66
CA LEU A 342 -6.66 17.53 -7.98
C LEU A 342 -6.42 17.43 -6.48
N ILE A 343 -6.57 18.53 -5.75
CA ILE A 343 -6.18 18.66 -4.36
C ILE A 343 -7.44 19.00 -3.54
N SER A 344 -7.71 18.24 -2.49
CA SER A 344 -8.81 18.50 -1.55
C SER A 344 -8.59 19.83 -0.79
N SER A 345 -9.65 20.36 -0.24
CA SER A 345 -9.68 21.73 0.30
C SER A 345 -8.67 21.99 1.40
N GLY A 346 -8.46 21.03 2.31
CA GLY A 346 -7.53 21.20 3.44
C GLY A 346 -6.06 21.08 3.09
N LEU A 347 -5.72 20.57 1.89
CA LEU A 347 -4.32 20.53 1.41
C LEU A 347 -3.98 21.69 0.46
N ARG A 348 -4.95 22.51 0.04
CA ARG A 348 -4.68 23.67 -0.81
C ARG A 348 -3.73 24.64 -0.12
N GLY A 349 -2.63 24.97 -0.79
CA GLY A 349 -1.57 25.83 -0.24
C GLY A 349 -0.58 25.14 0.70
N LEU A 350 -0.78 23.84 1.01
CA LEU A 350 0.18 23.02 1.75
C LEU A 350 1.01 22.13 0.84
N VAL A 351 0.45 21.74 -0.30
CA VAL A 351 1.14 20.91 -1.31
C VAL A 351 2.11 21.81 -2.09
N GLU A 352 3.38 21.49 -2.00
CA GLU A 352 4.45 22.18 -2.73
C GLU A 352 4.70 21.46 -4.06
N ARG A 353 4.47 22.11 -5.18
CA ARG A 353 4.73 21.51 -6.52
C ARG A 353 6.21 21.54 -6.84
N SER A 354 6.74 20.45 -7.41
CA SER A 354 8.11 20.42 -7.89
C SER A 354 8.23 21.22 -9.18
N GLY A 355 9.06 22.26 -9.17
CA GLY A 355 9.31 23.11 -10.35
C GLY A 355 8.63 24.49 -10.33
N GLU A 356 7.98 24.86 -9.23
CA GLU A 356 7.57 26.23 -8.92
C GLU A 356 8.59 26.92 -8.00
#